data_65479adadeb44f1c16ec2dbb86f25772
#
_entry.id   65479adadeb44f1c16ec2dbb86f25772
#
_cell.length_a   1.000
_cell.length_b   1.000
_cell.length_c   1.000
_cell.angle_alpha   90.00
_cell.angle_beta   90.00
_cell.angle_gamma   90.00
#
_symmetry.space_group_name_H-M   'P 1'
#
loop_
_entity.id
_entity.type
_entity.pdbx_description
1 polymer ?
#
loop_
_entity_poly.entity_id
_entity_poly.type
_entity_poly.pdbx_seq_one_letter_code
_entity_poly.pdbx_strand_id
1 'polypeptide(L)'
;MNWLRVSLSAALAMAAVAAVSPVEAATPANAFVMAKNIDDIISLDPGEAFELSGLEITTNVYDRVMRYDAEDVTKLVGGAVESWTVSEDGKTFTFKVRPGIKFSSGAGLTAEDIAFSLQRSVILNKPPAFILQQLGLDDKNVKDLVKVVDPMTVQFTIKEEFGTTFVLNCLSANLASVVEKKVALEHENNGDLGNEWLKTNSAGSGPYILRSWKANESVTLEANPNYWKAAPKLSRVIVRHVAEAASQRLLLEKGDIDMARNLTPDSIQALAANKELTVSDWPKADLYYIALNQKDERLKNPKVREALRWLIDYQGMAGSFLKGQFQVQQAFWPAGFPGALTETPFKLDVAKAKALLAEAGYPNGFEVTFDAPTSSPFPGMAQSIQSTMAQGGVKVNLLSGEQKQVITKYRARGHQMVILYWSPDYQDPHANASAFAYNPDKPDSEKASTVASRNLWFMPDITAETVAAAKERDPAKREAMYIDLQRKLQKDSPFMFLFQAIEQSVQSKNLKGFVSGPSPDTVFFRLVSK
;
A
#
# COMPACT_ATOMS: atom_id res chain seq x y z
N MET A 1 53.99 28.41 -78.25
CA MET A 1 53.90 26.94 -78.32
C MET A 1 54.59 26.39 -77.08
N ASN A 2 53.90 26.34 -75.94
CA ASN A 2 54.46 25.82 -74.73
C ASN A 2 53.39 24.87 -74.08
N TRP A 3 53.76 23.66 -73.95
CA TRP A 3 52.97 22.63 -73.30
C TRP A 3 53.36 22.61 -71.81
N LEU A 4 52.41 22.99 -70.94
CA LEU A 4 52.57 22.80 -69.49
C LEU A 4 52.11 21.35 -69.12
N ARG A 5 53.02 20.66 -68.44
CA ARG A 5 52.71 19.38 -67.76
C ARG A 5 52.10 19.71 -66.42
N VAL A 6 50.85 19.20 -66.20
CA VAL A 6 50.21 19.20 -64.92
C VAL A 6 50.43 17.81 -64.26
N SER A 7 51.19 17.82 -63.15
CA SER A 7 51.42 16.66 -62.31
C SER A 7 50.26 16.49 -61.35
N LEU A 8 49.54 15.34 -61.44
CA LEU A 8 48.45 14.94 -60.53
C LEU A 8 49.10 14.36 -59.28
N SER A 9 49.04 15.05 -58.13
CA SER A 9 49.38 14.53 -56.84
C SER A 9 48.05 14.03 -56.17
N ALA A 10 47.87 12.74 -56.15
CA ALA A 10 46.76 12.09 -55.45
C ALA A 10 47.07 12.10 -53.95
N ALA A 11 46.43 13.00 -53.18
CA ALA A 11 46.43 12.95 -51.71
C ALA A 11 45.39 11.94 -51.25
N LEU A 12 45.80 10.79 -50.71
CA LEU A 12 44.96 9.85 -49.97
C LEU A 12 44.58 10.50 -48.63
N ALA A 13 43.37 11.04 -48.53
CA ALA A 13 42.77 11.41 -47.25
C ALA A 13 42.19 10.13 -46.64
N MET A 14 42.91 9.48 -45.71
CA MET A 14 42.32 8.49 -44.81
C MET A 14 41.35 9.20 -43.85
N ALA A 15 40.06 9.11 -44.12
CA ALA A 15 39.04 9.45 -43.16
C ALA A 15 39.04 8.41 -42.03
N ALA A 16 39.65 8.74 -40.89
CA ALA A 16 39.46 8.00 -39.66
C ALA A 16 38.01 8.21 -39.22
N VAL A 17 37.15 7.26 -39.56
CA VAL A 17 35.81 7.11 -38.93
C VAL A 17 36.10 6.71 -37.49
N ALA A 18 36.15 7.69 -36.59
CA ALA A 18 36.04 7.42 -35.17
C ALA A 18 34.68 6.73 -34.94
N ALA A 19 34.70 5.43 -34.70
CA ALA A 19 33.55 4.71 -34.19
C ALA A 19 33.20 5.36 -32.84
N VAL A 20 32.25 6.28 -32.84
CA VAL A 20 31.61 6.76 -31.63
C VAL A 20 30.80 5.54 -31.16
N SER A 21 31.40 4.73 -30.28
CA SER A 21 30.65 3.77 -29.50
C SER A 21 29.53 4.58 -28.84
N PRO A 22 28.27 4.15 -28.96
CA PRO A 22 27.20 4.77 -28.16
C PRO A 22 27.65 4.67 -26.71
N VAL A 23 27.90 5.81 -26.08
CA VAL A 23 28.04 5.85 -24.63
C VAL A 23 26.68 5.43 -24.13
N GLU A 24 26.56 4.17 -23.71
CA GLU A 24 25.41 3.72 -22.93
C GLU A 24 25.30 4.70 -21.77
N ALA A 25 24.19 5.41 -21.71
CA ALA A 25 23.92 6.36 -20.65
C ALA A 25 23.63 5.57 -19.37
N ALA A 26 24.70 5.05 -18.76
CA ALA A 26 24.57 4.35 -17.48
C ALA A 26 24.14 5.33 -16.40
N THR A 27 23.22 4.90 -15.54
CA THR A 27 22.83 5.68 -14.37
C THR A 27 24.06 5.99 -13.51
N PRO A 28 24.10 7.16 -12.80
CA PRO A 28 25.24 7.50 -11.95
C PRO A 28 25.54 6.41 -10.92
N ALA A 29 26.81 6.04 -10.76
CA ALA A 29 27.22 4.95 -9.86
C ALA A 29 26.83 5.18 -8.39
N ASN A 30 26.68 6.44 -7.97
CA ASN A 30 26.29 6.84 -6.61
C ASN A 30 24.80 7.13 -6.44
N ALA A 31 23.97 6.84 -7.47
CA ALA A 31 22.54 7.09 -7.43
C ALA A 31 21.73 5.84 -7.77
N PHE A 32 20.61 5.64 -7.10
CA PHE A 32 19.56 4.70 -7.47
C PHE A 32 18.51 5.44 -8.30
N VAL A 33 18.33 5.06 -9.55
CA VAL A 33 17.35 5.65 -10.47
C VAL A 33 16.27 4.65 -10.77
N MET A 34 15.03 4.95 -10.36
CA MET A 34 13.87 4.07 -10.53
C MET A 34 12.80 4.76 -11.36
N ALA A 35 12.15 4.02 -12.28
CA ALA A 35 10.93 4.48 -12.94
C ALA A 35 9.70 3.85 -12.29
N LYS A 36 8.73 4.69 -11.99
CA LYS A 36 7.45 4.32 -11.39
C LYS A 36 6.39 5.37 -11.74
N ASN A 37 5.12 4.99 -11.76
CA ASN A 37 4.04 5.97 -11.73
C ASN A 37 3.97 6.58 -10.32
N ILE A 38 3.99 7.91 -10.22
CA ILE A 38 3.90 8.67 -8.95
C ILE A 38 2.89 9.82 -9.05
N ASP A 39 1.92 9.74 -9.94
CA ASP A 39 0.87 10.75 -10.12
C ASP A 39 -0.15 10.78 -8.97
N ASP A 40 -0.10 9.78 -8.09
CA ASP A 40 -0.90 9.67 -6.89
C ASP A 40 -0.42 10.57 -5.73
N ILE A 41 0.81 11.10 -5.76
CA ILE A 41 1.34 11.92 -4.66
C ILE A 41 0.59 13.25 -4.55
N ILE A 42 -0.05 13.48 -3.40
CA ILE A 42 -0.73 14.73 -3.06
C ILE A 42 0.08 15.53 -2.04
N SER A 43 0.71 14.84 -1.09
CA SER A 43 1.47 15.43 0.01
C SER A 43 2.60 14.50 0.43
N LEU A 44 3.73 15.09 0.87
CA LEU A 44 4.82 14.37 1.54
C LEU A 44 4.92 14.74 3.03
N ASP A 45 3.94 15.47 3.56
CA ASP A 45 3.75 15.61 5.01
C ASP A 45 3.25 14.28 5.60
N PRO A 46 3.97 13.63 6.53
CA PRO A 46 3.55 12.36 7.08
C PRO A 46 2.20 12.40 7.82
N GLY A 47 1.78 13.58 8.33
CA GLY A 47 0.46 13.77 8.94
C GLY A 47 -0.69 13.83 7.93
N GLU A 48 -0.40 13.94 6.62
CA GLU A 48 -1.38 14.04 5.54
C GLU A 48 -1.19 12.99 4.44
N ALA A 49 0.05 12.57 4.16
CA ALA A 49 0.37 11.59 3.12
C ALA A 49 -0.37 10.26 3.36
N PHE A 50 -1.16 9.85 2.37
CA PHE A 50 -1.98 8.64 2.46
C PHE A 50 -1.98 7.83 1.16
N GLU A 51 -1.42 8.37 0.10
CA GLU A 51 -1.27 7.73 -1.19
C GLU A 51 -0.01 6.86 -1.22
N LEU A 52 -0.07 5.74 -1.97
CA LEU A 52 0.96 4.69 -1.94
C LEU A 52 2.37 5.19 -2.25
N SER A 53 2.51 6.07 -3.25
CA SER A 53 3.84 6.60 -3.61
C SER A 53 4.35 7.61 -2.58
N GLY A 54 3.46 8.41 -1.96
CA GLY A 54 3.81 9.33 -0.89
C GLY A 54 4.32 8.59 0.36
N LEU A 55 3.62 7.51 0.76
CA LEU A 55 4.00 6.64 1.88
C LEU A 55 5.39 6.00 1.67
N GLU A 56 5.70 5.56 0.46
CA GLU A 56 7.01 5.00 0.11
C GLU A 56 8.14 6.03 0.28
N ILE A 57 7.92 7.26 -0.15
CA ILE A 57 8.91 8.34 0.00
C ILE A 57 9.10 8.70 1.46
N THR A 58 8.02 8.95 2.20
CA THR A 58 8.09 9.36 3.61
C THR A 58 8.71 8.29 4.50
N THR A 59 8.53 7.00 4.20
CA THR A 59 9.21 5.88 4.87
C THR A 59 10.73 6.00 4.84
N ASN A 60 11.30 6.58 3.79
CA ASN A 60 12.74 6.73 3.63
C ASN A 60 13.27 8.09 4.13
N VAL A 61 12.37 9.01 4.52
CA VAL A 61 12.70 10.37 4.98
C VAL A 61 12.53 10.53 6.48
N TYR A 62 11.62 9.76 7.11
CA TYR A 62 11.30 9.87 8.52
C TYR A 62 11.57 8.57 9.27
N ASP A 63 11.97 8.66 10.56
CA ASP A 63 11.78 7.58 11.52
C ASP A 63 10.38 7.70 12.14
N ARG A 64 9.76 6.56 12.44
CA ARG A 64 8.46 6.47 13.12
C ARG A 64 8.64 6.07 14.58
N VAL A 65 7.60 6.22 15.40
CA VAL A 65 7.61 5.70 16.78
C VAL A 65 7.92 4.21 16.78
N MET A 66 7.11 3.41 16.09
CA MET A 66 7.36 2.00 15.78
C MET A 66 7.63 1.86 14.28
N ARG A 67 8.24 0.76 13.85
CA ARG A 67 8.49 0.49 12.43
C ARG A 67 8.66 -1.01 12.18
N TYR A 68 8.54 -1.41 10.93
CA TYR A 68 8.98 -2.75 10.50
C TYR A 68 10.49 -2.76 10.21
N ASP A 69 11.13 -3.90 10.48
CA ASP A 69 12.55 -4.04 10.21
C ASP A 69 12.80 -4.15 8.70
N ALA A 70 13.81 -3.46 8.18
CA ALA A 70 14.12 -3.48 6.75
C ALA A 70 14.73 -4.82 6.27
N GLU A 71 15.28 -5.61 7.18
CA GLU A 71 15.84 -6.94 6.89
C GLU A 71 14.79 -8.05 7.08
N ASP A 72 13.76 -7.79 7.90
CA ASP A 72 12.61 -8.66 8.12
C ASP A 72 11.33 -7.81 8.26
N VAL A 73 10.66 -7.57 7.14
CA VAL A 73 9.47 -6.71 7.06
C VAL A 73 8.22 -7.29 7.77
N THR A 74 8.32 -8.45 8.38
CA THR A 74 7.26 -9.02 9.24
C THR A 74 7.46 -8.66 10.72
N LYS A 75 8.66 -8.15 11.08
CA LYS A 75 9.05 -7.88 12.46
C LYS A 75 8.83 -6.43 12.85
N LEU A 76 7.86 -6.19 13.73
CA LEU A 76 7.64 -4.89 14.34
C LEU A 76 8.72 -4.60 15.40
N VAL A 77 9.38 -3.45 15.31
CA VAL A 77 10.47 -3.02 16.19
C VAL A 77 10.32 -1.53 16.55
N GLY A 78 11.01 -1.10 17.60
CA GLY A 78 11.10 0.32 17.90
C GLY A 78 11.84 1.09 16.81
N GLY A 79 11.27 2.18 16.36
CA GLY A 79 11.88 3.16 15.44
C GLY A 79 12.61 4.25 16.21
N ALA A 80 11.95 5.38 16.41
CA ALA A 80 12.44 6.49 17.25
C ALA A 80 12.53 6.12 18.74
N VAL A 81 11.88 5.04 19.16
CA VAL A 81 11.94 4.52 20.53
C VAL A 81 12.79 3.25 20.60
N GLU A 82 13.44 2.99 21.70
CA GLU A 82 14.25 1.79 21.91
C GLU A 82 13.51 0.71 22.71
N SER A 83 12.60 1.13 23.59
CA SER A 83 11.83 0.23 24.46
C SER A 83 10.53 0.88 24.92
N TRP A 84 9.62 0.05 25.43
CA TRP A 84 8.36 0.51 25.99
C TRP A 84 7.88 -0.41 27.09
N THR A 85 7.03 0.14 27.96
CA THR A 85 6.25 -0.62 28.95
C THR A 85 4.78 -0.27 28.79
N VAL A 86 3.91 -1.18 29.22
CA VAL A 86 2.46 -1.01 29.18
C VAL A 86 1.94 -1.14 30.61
N SER A 87 1.04 -0.24 31.04
CA SER A 87 0.40 -0.30 32.35
C SER A 87 -0.46 -1.58 32.49
N GLU A 88 -0.76 -1.97 33.73
CA GLU A 88 -1.55 -3.18 34.02
C GLU A 88 -2.95 -3.14 33.37
N ASP A 89 -3.56 -1.95 33.29
CA ASP A 89 -4.84 -1.72 32.63
C ASP A 89 -4.76 -1.73 31.09
N GLY A 90 -3.55 -1.87 30.51
CA GLY A 90 -3.33 -1.92 29.08
C GLY A 90 -3.48 -0.59 28.34
N LYS A 91 -3.68 0.54 29.07
CA LYS A 91 -4.05 1.81 28.41
C LYS A 91 -2.91 2.80 28.29
N THR A 92 -1.88 2.73 29.13
CA THR A 92 -0.77 3.68 29.10
C THR A 92 0.51 3.00 28.63
N PHE A 93 1.02 3.46 27.51
CA PHE A 93 2.29 3.06 26.90
C PHE A 93 3.34 4.09 27.26
N THR A 94 4.41 3.68 27.95
CA THR A 94 5.55 4.54 28.27
C THR A 94 6.71 4.15 27.38
N PHE A 95 7.08 5.04 26.47
CA PHE A 95 8.13 4.84 25.48
C PHE A 95 9.43 5.53 25.91
N LYS A 96 10.56 4.83 25.79
CA LYS A 96 11.90 5.40 25.92
C LYS A 96 12.43 5.78 24.55
N VAL A 97 12.76 7.05 24.38
CA VAL A 97 13.34 7.59 23.14
C VAL A 97 14.71 6.97 22.93
N ARG A 98 15.00 6.56 21.71
CA ARG A 98 16.31 6.02 21.34
C ARG A 98 17.37 7.12 21.39
N PRO A 99 18.47 6.95 22.15
CA PRO A 99 19.53 7.95 22.20
C PRO A 99 20.30 8.02 20.87
N GLY A 100 20.81 9.21 20.55
CA GLY A 100 21.70 9.43 19.42
C GLY A 100 21.01 9.64 18.06
N ILE A 101 19.68 9.57 17.96
CA ILE A 101 18.97 9.95 16.75
C ILE A 101 19.11 11.46 16.54
N LYS A 102 19.44 11.84 15.29
CA LYS A 102 19.50 13.24 14.87
C LYS A 102 18.59 13.47 13.66
N PHE A 103 17.94 14.59 13.64
CA PHE A 103 17.26 15.09 12.44
C PHE A 103 18.26 15.48 11.34
N SER A 104 17.74 15.68 10.13
CA SER A 104 18.55 16.17 8.99
C SER A 104 19.21 17.53 9.28
N SER A 105 18.63 18.35 10.15
CA SER A 105 19.19 19.60 10.65
C SER A 105 20.45 19.42 11.52
N GLY A 106 20.64 18.22 12.09
CA GLY A 106 21.66 17.90 13.09
C GLY A 106 21.19 17.99 14.54
N ALA A 107 19.97 18.50 14.80
CA ALA A 107 19.36 18.52 16.13
C ALA A 107 19.05 17.10 16.63
N GLY A 108 19.18 16.87 17.94
CA GLY A 108 18.83 15.60 18.58
C GLY A 108 17.31 15.41 18.67
N LEU A 109 16.83 14.21 18.36
CA LEU A 109 15.42 13.84 18.52
C LEU A 109 15.11 13.61 20.02
N THR A 110 14.01 14.18 20.49
CA THR A 110 13.57 14.13 21.88
C THR A 110 12.13 13.63 22.02
N ALA A 111 11.70 13.41 23.26
CA ALA A 111 10.31 13.08 23.59
C ALA A 111 9.32 14.19 23.18
N GLU A 112 9.77 15.46 23.14
CA GLU A 112 8.94 16.58 22.66
C GLU A 112 8.59 16.45 21.18
N ASP A 113 9.54 15.99 20.34
CA ASP A 113 9.29 15.81 18.91
C ASP A 113 8.30 14.66 18.66
N ILE A 114 8.42 13.56 19.40
CA ILE A 114 7.48 12.44 19.33
C ILE A 114 6.07 12.89 19.77
N ALA A 115 5.97 13.55 20.93
CA ALA A 115 4.69 14.03 21.45
C ALA A 115 4.05 15.04 20.48
N PHE A 116 4.81 16.00 19.99
CA PHE A 116 4.37 16.98 19.01
C PHE A 116 3.85 16.29 17.73
N SER A 117 4.58 15.33 17.19
CA SER A 117 4.22 14.65 15.93
C SER A 117 2.91 13.87 16.04
N LEU A 118 2.72 13.11 17.13
CA LEU A 118 1.48 12.37 17.38
C LEU A 118 0.29 13.31 17.64
N GLN A 119 0.49 14.36 18.46
CA GLN A 119 -0.52 15.38 18.70
C GLN A 119 -0.90 16.10 17.40
N ARG A 120 0.10 16.52 16.64
CA ARG A 120 -0.04 17.18 15.34
C ARG A 120 -0.91 16.38 14.38
N SER A 121 -0.62 15.09 14.21
CA SER A 121 -1.37 14.21 13.29
C SER A 121 -2.86 14.14 13.63
N VAL A 122 -3.21 14.13 14.93
CA VAL A 122 -4.61 14.12 15.38
C VAL A 122 -5.27 15.50 15.20
N ILE A 123 -4.56 16.59 15.54
CA ILE A 123 -5.07 17.97 15.46
C ILE A 123 -5.31 18.39 14.02
N LEU A 124 -4.40 18.07 13.10
CA LEU A 124 -4.56 18.34 11.66
C LEU A 124 -5.78 17.63 11.06
N ASN A 125 -6.18 16.51 11.63
CA ASN A 125 -7.35 15.74 11.23
C ASN A 125 -7.41 15.46 9.72
N LYS A 126 -6.25 15.14 9.11
CA LYS A 126 -6.12 14.76 7.70
C LYS A 126 -6.49 13.28 7.51
N PRO A 127 -6.62 12.79 6.26
CA PRO A 127 -7.10 11.42 5.99
C PRO A 127 -6.52 10.30 6.87
N PRO A 128 -5.21 10.22 7.21
CA PRO A 128 -4.70 9.13 8.04
C PRO A 128 -5.00 9.27 9.54
N ALA A 129 -5.51 10.41 10.03
CA ALA A 129 -5.71 10.67 11.45
C ALA A 129 -6.60 9.63 12.15
N PHE A 130 -7.56 9.01 11.42
CA PHE A 130 -8.45 7.99 11.98
C PHE A 130 -7.69 6.82 12.63
N ILE A 131 -6.44 6.53 12.19
CA ILE A 131 -5.61 5.45 12.74
C ILE A 131 -5.30 5.69 14.23
N LEU A 132 -5.09 6.93 14.65
CA LEU A 132 -4.93 7.28 16.07
C LEU A 132 -6.28 7.60 16.73
N GLN A 133 -7.22 8.17 16.00
CA GLN A 133 -8.54 8.52 16.54
C GLN A 133 -9.34 7.29 16.98
N GLN A 134 -9.21 6.15 16.31
CA GLN A 134 -9.84 4.89 16.72
C GLN A 134 -9.38 4.41 18.12
N LEU A 135 -8.21 4.89 18.61
CA LEU A 135 -7.71 4.63 19.95
C LEU A 135 -8.32 5.60 21.00
N GLY A 136 -9.27 6.44 20.59
CA GLY A 136 -9.99 7.39 21.44
C GLY A 136 -9.32 8.77 21.54
N LEU A 137 -8.35 9.08 20.67
CA LEU A 137 -7.72 10.40 20.61
C LEU A 137 -8.52 11.35 19.72
N ASP A 138 -8.63 12.60 20.14
CA ASP A 138 -9.23 13.70 19.38
C ASP A 138 -8.46 15.02 19.64
N ASP A 139 -8.82 16.09 18.92
CA ASP A 139 -8.17 17.41 19.04
C ASP A 139 -8.26 18.03 20.44
N LYS A 140 -9.25 17.63 21.24
CA LYS A 140 -9.50 18.17 22.59
C LYS A 140 -8.70 17.44 23.65
N ASN A 141 -8.41 16.15 23.46
CA ASN A 141 -7.79 15.31 24.48
C ASN A 141 -6.36 14.87 24.17
N VAL A 142 -5.92 14.95 22.91
CA VAL A 142 -4.64 14.39 22.49
C VAL A 142 -3.45 14.96 23.28
N LYS A 143 -3.49 16.23 23.67
CA LYS A 143 -2.44 16.86 24.48
C LYS A 143 -2.38 16.31 25.90
N ASP A 144 -3.52 15.81 26.42
CA ASP A 144 -3.59 15.15 27.73
C ASP A 144 -3.25 13.67 27.67
N LEU A 145 -3.46 13.03 26.54
CA LEU A 145 -3.23 11.60 26.33
C LEU A 145 -1.82 11.29 25.81
N VAL A 146 -1.14 12.27 25.19
CA VAL A 146 0.24 12.14 24.71
C VAL A 146 1.10 13.17 25.44
N LYS A 147 1.89 12.74 26.42
CA LYS A 147 2.64 13.61 27.34
C LYS A 147 4.12 13.32 27.34
N VAL A 148 4.90 14.37 27.42
CA VAL A 148 6.33 14.30 27.75
C VAL A 148 6.47 14.09 29.26
N VAL A 149 7.18 13.03 29.68
CA VAL A 149 7.50 12.74 31.07
C VAL A 149 8.85 13.36 31.44
N ASP A 150 9.81 13.16 30.56
CA ASP A 150 11.16 13.75 30.62
C ASP A 150 11.70 13.87 29.18
N PRO A 151 12.85 14.51 28.93
CA PRO A 151 13.37 14.70 27.56
C PRO A 151 13.52 13.43 26.72
N MET A 152 13.59 12.25 27.36
CA MET A 152 13.78 10.97 26.71
C MET A 152 12.63 9.98 26.97
N THR A 153 11.51 10.45 27.51
CA THR A 153 10.36 9.59 27.84
C THR A 153 9.05 10.24 27.44
N VAL A 154 8.25 9.56 26.63
CA VAL A 154 6.90 9.98 26.25
C VAL A 154 5.88 8.93 26.71
N GLN A 155 4.76 9.38 27.23
CA GLN A 155 3.59 8.56 27.52
C GLN A 155 2.51 8.76 26.45
N PHE A 156 1.93 7.65 26.02
CA PHE A 156 0.82 7.58 25.09
C PHE A 156 -0.31 6.80 25.77
N THR A 157 -1.42 7.44 26.02
CA THR A 157 -2.59 6.84 26.70
C THR A 157 -3.75 6.71 25.71
N ILE A 158 -4.45 5.60 25.77
CA ILE A 158 -5.64 5.29 24.95
C ILE A 158 -6.89 5.24 25.86
N LYS A 159 -8.06 5.57 25.32
CA LYS A 159 -9.30 5.60 26.11
C LYS A 159 -9.89 4.22 26.36
N GLU A 160 -9.86 3.38 25.34
CA GLU A 160 -10.35 2.01 25.41
C GLU A 160 -9.18 1.04 25.55
N GLU A 161 -9.45 -0.13 26.13
CA GLU A 161 -8.46 -1.21 26.15
C GLU A 161 -8.41 -1.90 24.78
N PHE A 162 -7.20 -2.04 24.26
CA PHE A 162 -6.92 -2.76 23.01
C PHE A 162 -5.72 -3.71 23.18
N GLY A 163 -5.63 -4.70 22.33
CA GLY A 163 -4.44 -5.56 22.25
C GLY A 163 -3.17 -4.73 22.02
N THR A 164 -2.13 -5.00 22.80
CA THR A 164 -0.85 -4.25 22.71
C THR A 164 -0.30 -4.19 21.30
N THR A 165 -0.31 -5.32 20.59
CA THR A 165 0.18 -5.40 19.19
C THR A 165 -0.60 -4.47 18.27
N PHE A 166 -1.91 -4.37 18.44
CA PHE A 166 -2.74 -3.46 17.65
C PHE A 166 -2.32 -1.99 17.82
N VAL A 167 -2.14 -1.54 19.07
CA VAL A 167 -1.70 -0.16 19.35
C VAL A 167 -0.32 0.12 18.77
N LEU A 168 0.63 -0.81 18.92
CA LEU A 168 1.98 -0.66 18.36
C LEU A 168 1.97 -0.66 16.83
N ASN A 169 1.07 -1.40 16.19
CA ASN A 169 0.90 -1.35 14.74
C ASN A 169 0.32 0.00 14.28
N CYS A 170 -0.63 0.60 15.01
CA CYS A 170 -1.07 1.96 14.72
C CYS A 170 0.08 2.97 14.79
N LEU A 171 1.01 2.79 15.75
CA LEU A 171 2.20 3.64 15.90
C LEU A 171 3.33 3.31 14.91
N SER A 172 3.19 2.29 14.08
CA SER A 172 4.09 2.01 12.94
C SER A 172 3.59 2.62 11.63
N ALA A 173 2.34 3.07 11.57
CA ALA A 173 1.78 3.72 10.40
C ALA A 173 2.48 5.08 10.12
N ASN A 174 2.42 5.52 8.87
CA ASN A 174 3.15 6.70 8.41
C ASN A 174 2.85 7.97 9.21
N LEU A 175 1.61 8.18 9.65
CA LEU A 175 1.24 9.36 10.44
C LEU A 175 1.95 9.45 11.80
N ALA A 176 2.53 8.35 12.30
CA ALA A 176 3.35 8.32 13.51
C ALA A 176 4.85 8.59 13.24
N SER A 177 5.17 9.14 12.07
CA SER A 177 6.51 9.65 11.75
C SER A 177 6.87 10.84 12.62
N VAL A 178 8.12 10.89 13.07
CA VAL A 178 8.60 11.97 13.95
C VAL A 178 9.13 13.13 13.11
N VAL A 179 8.47 14.26 13.23
CA VAL A 179 8.82 15.53 12.60
C VAL A 179 9.58 16.40 13.60
N GLU A 180 10.64 17.06 13.18
CA GLU A 180 11.36 18.04 14.00
C GLU A 180 10.42 19.21 14.36
N LYS A 181 9.97 19.26 15.61
CA LYS A 181 9.02 20.24 16.12
C LYS A 181 9.43 21.68 15.80
N LYS A 182 10.70 22.01 16.05
CA LYS A 182 11.23 23.36 15.84
C LYS A 182 11.09 23.79 14.38
N VAL A 183 11.54 22.95 13.45
CA VAL A 183 11.48 23.25 12.00
C VAL A 183 10.06 23.36 11.50
N ALA A 184 9.16 22.45 11.93
CA ALA A 184 7.75 22.52 11.55
C ALA A 184 7.10 23.83 12.01
N LEU A 185 7.36 24.27 13.26
CA LEU A 185 6.79 25.50 13.80
C LEU A 185 7.44 26.78 13.25
N GLU A 186 8.70 26.73 12.81
CA GLU A 186 9.33 27.85 12.08
C GLU A 186 8.67 28.12 10.72
N HIS A 187 7.99 27.10 10.16
CA HIS A 187 7.26 27.17 8.89
C HIS A 187 5.74 27.09 9.06
N GLU A 188 5.24 27.27 10.30
CA GLU A 188 3.81 27.30 10.57
C GLU A 188 3.13 28.50 9.89
N ASN A 189 1.98 28.25 9.27
CA ASN A 189 1.16 29.27 8.66
C ASN A 189 -0.29 29.13 9.15
N ASN A 190 -0.82 30.15 9.83
CA ASN A 190 -2.20 30.20 10.32
C ASN A 190 -2.64 28.98 11.16
N GLY A 191 -1.77 28.44 12.00
CA GLY A 191 -2.09 27.32 12.89
C GLY A 191 -2.07 25.95 12.21
N ASP A 192 -1.46 25.84 11.02
CA ASP A 192 -1.35 24.58 10.27
C ASP A 192 -0.24 23.65 10.78
N LEU A 193 0.46 24.01 11.84
CA LEU A 193 1.57 23.25 12.43
C LEU A 193 2.63 22.84 11.39
N GLY A 194 2.87 23.69 10.37
CA GLY A 194 3.82 23.48 9.28
C GLY A 194 3.35 22.51 8.19
N ASN A 195 2.04 22.21 8.10
CA ASN A 195 1.52 21.25 7.13
C ASN A 195 1.78 21.68 5.69
N GLU A 196 1.49 22.93 5.32
CA GLU A 196 1.65 23.39 3.94
C GLU A 196 3.11 23.32 3.47
N TRP A 197 4.05 23.67 4.35
CA TRP A 197 5.48 23.58 4.04
C TRP A 197 5.94 22.12 3.90
N LEU A 198 5.52 21.24 4.82
CA LEU A 198 5.91 19.83 4.83
C LEU A 198 5.34 19.03 3.64
N LYS A 199 4.34 19.52 2.93
CA LYS A 199 3.86 18.87 1.69
C LYS A 199 4.95 18.65 0.66
N THR A 200 5.92 19.58 0.61
CA THR A 200 6.98 19.57 -0.41
C THR A 200 8.39 19.62 0.18
N ASN A 201 8.52 19.68 1.51
CA ASN A 201 9.76 19.71 2.25
C ASN A 201 9.78 18.61 3.32
N SER A 202 10.94 18.44 3.98
CA SER A 202 11.06 17.44 5.02
C SER A 202 11.80 17.95 6.26
N ALA A 203 11.38 17.47 7.43
CA ALA A 203 12.01 17.71 8.72
C ALA A 203 12.14 16.38 9.48
N GLY A 204 12.72 15.37 8.83
CA GLY A 204 12.82 14.01 9.34
C GLY A 204 14.21 13.62 9.80
N SER A 205 14.30 12.44 10.42
CA SER A 205 15.52 11.79 10.90
C SER A 205 15.90 10.54 10.11
N GLY A 206 15.16 10.22 9.04
CA GLY A 206 15.35 9.03 8.23
C GLY A 206 16.66 8.99 7.44
N PRO A 207 16.91 7.88 6.73
CA PRO A 207 18.16 7.67 5.99
C PRO A 207 18.37 8.64 4.84
N TYR A 208 17.32 9.26 4.33
CA TYR A 208 17.37 10.22 3.23
C TYR A 208 16.66 11.53 3.61
N ILE A 209 17.00 12.59 2.90
CA ILE A 209 16.41 13.93 2.97
C ILE A 209 15.70 14.18 1.64
N LEU A 210 14.47 14.69 1.67
CA LEU A 210 13.77 15.15 0.48
C LEU A 210 14.46 16.40 -0.08
N ARG A 211 14.95 16.34 -1.30
CA ARG A 211 15.57 17.48 -2.00
C ARG A 211 14.63 18.18 -2.95
N SER A 212 13.81 17.40 -3.63
CA SER A 212 12.76 17.96 -4.48
C SER A 212 11.69 16.93 -4.78
N TRP A 213 10.47 17.41 -4.87
CA TRP A 213 9.37 16.75 -5.53
C TRP A 213 8.80 17.68 -6.58
N LYS A 214 8.80 17.22 -7.82
CA LYS A 214 8.15 17.87 -8.95
C LYS A 214 7.03 16.96 -9.43
N ALA A 215 5.80 17.40 -9.26
CA ALA A 215 4.61 16.64 -9.60
C ALA A 215 4.66 16.14 -11.04
N ASN A 216 4.35 14.87 -11.26
CA ASN A 216 4.38 14.21 -12.57
C ASN A 216 5.76 14.26 -13.29
N GLU A 217 6.85 14.52 -12.55
CA GLU A 217 8.21 14.52 -13.09
C GLU A 217 9.13 13.60 -12.27
N SER A 218 9.38 13.95 -11.00
CA SER A 218 10.31 13.17 -10.18
C SER A 218 10.27 13.50 -8.70
N VAL A 219 10.76 12.56 -7.88
CA VAL A 219 11.20 12.80 -6.50
C VAL A 219 12.69 12.53 -6.42
N THR A 220 13.43 13.45 -5.79
CA THR A 220 14.87 13.31 -5.53
C THR A 220 15.12 13.31 -4.03
N LEU A 221 15.80 12.26 -3.56
CA LEU A 221 16.26 12.11 -2.20
C LEU A 221 17.78 12.12 -2.14
N GLU A 222 18.37 12.71 -1.10
CA GLU A 222 19.80 12.65 -0.81
C GLU A 222 20.07 11.97 0.53
N ALA A 223 21.16 11.23 0.63
CA ALA A 223 21.55 10.55 1.87
C ALA A 223 21.68 11.54 3.02
N ASN A 224 21.08 11.21 4.16
CA ASN A 224 21.18 12.00 5.38
C ASN A 224 22.53 11.74 6.08
N PRO A 225 23.44 12.73 6.14
CA PRO A 225 24.73 12.54 6.79
C PRO A 225 24.63 12.36 8.31
N ASN A 226 23.50 12.74 8.90
CA ASN A 226 23.22 12.64 10.33
C ASN A 226 22.46 11.36 10.71
N TYR A 227 22.23 10.44 9.74
CA TYR A 227 21.46 9.25 10.01
C TYR A 227 22.14 8.36 11.08
N TRP A 228 21.38 7.99 12.09
CA TRP A 228 21.86 7.30 13.30
C TRP A 228 22.26 5.82 13.12
N LYS A 229 21.83 5.18 12.03
CA LYS A 229 22.30 3.85 11.61
C LYS A 229 23.42 3.97 10.57
N ALA A 230 23.80 2.81 10.02
CA ALA A 230 24.72 2.79 8.88
C ALA A 230 24.19 3.66 7.74
N ALA A 231 25.05 4.55 7.23
CA ALA A 231 24.73 5.44 6.13
C ALA A 231 24.22 4.68 4.90
N PRO A 232 23.30 5.25 4.12
CA PRO A 232 22.92 4.69 2.82
C PRO A 232 24.15 4.48 1.93
N LYS A 233 24.19 3.36 1.21
CA LYS A 233 25.31 3.05 0.30
C LYS A 233 25.33 3.95 -0.94
N LEU A 234 24.15 4.41 -1.38
CA LEU A 234 24.00 5.35 -2.49
C LEU A 234 23.61 6.72 -1.96
N SER A 235 24.30 7.75 -2.44
CA SER A 235 24.12 9.12 -1.97
C SER A 235 22.84 9.78 -2.48
N ARG A 236 22.18 9.19 -3.49
CA ARG A 236 20.98 9.76 -4.10
C ARG A 236 20.00 8.66 -4.53
N VAL A 237 18.70 8.94 -4.37
CA VAL A 237 17.62 8.19 -4.98
C VAL A 237 16.81 9.13 -5.86
N ILE A 238 16.53 8.69 -7.09
CA ILE A 238 15.72 9.44 -8.05
C ILE A 238 14.57 8.54 -8.48
N VAL A 239 13.35 8.89 -8.09
CA VAL A 239 12.14 8.24 -8.57
C VAL A 239 11.58 9.07 -9.71
N ARG A 240 11.69 8.57 -10.94
CA ARG A 240 11.17 9.22 -12.14
C ARG A 240 9.73 8.83 -12.37
N HIS A 241 8.87 9.82 -12.60
CA HIS A 241 7.51 9.56 -13.06
C HIS A 241 7.54 9.05 -14.50
N VAL A 242 7.13 7.82 -14.71
CA VAL A 242 6.95 7.22 -16.04
C VAL A 242 5.70 6.34 -15.96
N ALA A 243 4.56 6.86 -16.42
CA ALA A 243 3.28 6.15 -16.34
C ALA A 243 3.21 4.94 -17.27
N GLU A 244 3.81 5.04 -18.46
CA GLU A 244 3.68 4.04 -19.51
C GLU A 244 4.69 2.88 -19.35
N ALA A 245 4.20 1.66 -19.22
CA ALA A 245 5.02 0.45 -19.07
C ALA A 245 6.03 0.23 -20.21
N ALA A 246 5.64 0.53 -21.47
CA ALA A 246 6.53 0.44 -22.61
C ALA A 246 7.71 1.42 -22.53
N SER A 247 7.47 2.62 -22.03
CA SER A 247 8.52 3.63 -21.79
C SER A 247 9.46 3.21 -20.66
N GLN A 248 8.93 2.66 -19.56
CA GLN A 248 9.75 2.11 -18.48
C GLN A 248 10.65 0.97 -18.97
N ARG A 249 10.09 0.05 -19.77
CA ARG A 249 10.84 -1.03 -20.39
C ARG A 249 12.00 -0.51 -21.22
N LEU A 250 11.74 0.45 -22.13
CA LEU A 250 12.78 1.02 -23.00
C LEU A 250 13.91 1.71 -22.21
N LEU A 251 13.56 2.47 -21.16
CA LEU A 251 14.55 3.13 -20.29
C LEU A 251 15.42 2.10 -19.56
N LEU A 252 14.84 0.97 -19.12
CA LEU A 252 15.59 -0.10 -18.45
C LEU A 252 16.52 -0.83 -19.43
N GLU A 253 16.04 -1.15 -20.64
CA GLU A 253 16.85 -1.78 -21.71
C GLU A 253 18.04 -0.92 -22.14
N LYS A 254 17.91 0.41 -22.10
CA LYS A 254 18.98 1.37 -22.39
C LYS A 254 19.93 1.66 -21.22
N GLY A 255 19.61 1.20 -20.02
CA GLY A 255 20.36 1.52 -18.81
C GLY A 255 20.15 2.95 -18.28
N ASP A 256 19.12 3.67 -18.74
CA ASP A 256 18.74 5.02 -18.28
C ASP A 256 18.09 5.02 -16.90
N ILE A 257 17.68 3.84 -16.41
CA ILE A 257 17.18 3.56 -15.07
C ILE A 257 17.75 2.23 -14.57
N ASP A 258 17.80 2.06 -13.25
CA ASP A 258 18.26 0.84 -12.60
C ASP A 258 17.12 -0.15 -12.35
N MET A 259 15.87 0.35 -12.25
CA MET A 259 14.68 -0.44 -11.90
C MET A 259 13.41 0.14 -12.52
N ALA A 260 12.52 -0.74 -12.97
CA ALA A 260 11.17 -0.44 -13.41
C ALA A 260 10.14 -1.20 -12.57
N ARG A 261 9.02 -0.56 -12.18
CA ARG A 261 8.07 -1.12 -11.20
C ARG A 261 6.61 -1.25 -11.66
N ASN A 262 6.18 -0.54 -12.70
CA ASN A 262 4.81 -0.63 -13.21
C ASN A 262 4.79 -1.25 -14.61
N LEU A 263 5.34 -2.46 -14.73
CA LEU A 263 5.42 -3.19 -16.00
C LEU A 263 4.22 -4.10 -16.20
N THR A 264 3.84 -4.30 -17.46
CA THR A 264 2.85 -5.33 -17.84
C THR A 264 3.48 -6.74 -17.83
N PRO A 265 2.69 -7.82 -17.65
CA PRO A 265 3.20 -9.19 -17.74
C PRO A 265 4.01 -9.46 -19.00
N ASP A 266 3.57 -8.98 -20.18
CA ASP A 266 4.29 -9.13 -21.44
C ASP A 266 5.64 -8.41 -21.43
N SER A 267 5.71 -7.21 -20.86
CA SER A 267 6.97 -6.47 -20.72
C SER A 267 7.94 -7.19 -19.78
N ILE A 268 7.44 -7.74 -18.67
CA ILE A 268 8.24 -8.52 -17.72
C ILE A 268 8.78 -9.79 -18.40
N GLN A 269 7.94 -10.53 -19.10
CA GLN A 269 8.34 -11.73 -19.85
C GLN A 269 9.43 -11.42 -20.88
N ALA A 270 9.29 -10.33 -21.61
CA ALA A 270 10.29 -9.91 -22.61
C ALA A 270 11.63 -9.52 -21.94
N LEU A 271 11.58 -8.77 -20.82
CA LEU A 271 12.78 -8.36 -20.08
C LEU A 271 13.46 -9.54 -19.35
N ALA A 272 12.72 -10.55 -18.91
CA ALA A 272 13.24 -11.75 -18.26
C ALA A 272 14.22 -12.56 -19.14
N ALA A 273 14.15 -12.42 -20.46
CA ALA A 273 15.11 -13.02 -21.40
C ALA A 273 16.51 -12.36 -21.35
N ASN A 274 16.61 -11.13 -20.85
CA ASN A 274 17.88 -10.39 -20.76
C ASN A 274 18.65 -10.81 -19.49
N LYS A 275 19.83 -11.42 -19.67
CA LYS A 275 20.70 -11.92 -18.57
C LYS A 275 21.30 -10.82 -17.71
N GLU A 276 21.27 -9.57 -18.14
CA GLU A 276 21.73 -8.39 -17.38
C GLU A 276 20.64 -7.84 -16.45
N LEU A 277 19.42 -8.40 -16.51
CA LEU A 277 18.28 -7.98 -15.71
C LEU A 277 17.84 -9.11 -14.76
N THR A 278 17.17 -8.73 -13.69
CA THR A 278 16.57 -9.63 -12.70
C THR A 278 15.13 -9.22 -12.48
N VAL A 279 14.21 -10.19 -12.54
CA VAL A 279 12.82 -10.02 -12.11
C VAL A 279 12.75 -10.37 -10.62
N SER A 280 12.07 -9.53 -9.85
CA SER A 280 11.82 -9.77 -8.43
C SER A 280 10.32 -9.68 -8.15
N ASP A 281 9.83 -10.63 -7.34
CA ASP A 281 8.43 -10.72 -6.92
C ASP A 281 8.30 -10.23 -5.47
N TRP A 282 7.33 -9.34 -5.24
CA TRP A 282 7.05 -8.71 -3.96
C TRP A 282 5.57 -8.91 -3.61
N PRO A 283 5.23 -9.91 -2.76
CA PRO A 283 3.84 -10.06 -2.29
C PRO A 283 3.37 -8.79 -1.59
N LYS A 284 2.20 -8.27 -2.03
CA LYS A 284 1.58 -7.07 -1.48
C LYS A 284 0.37 -7.43 -0.62
N ALA A 285 0.01 -6.53 0.27
CA ALA A 285 -1.19 -6.71 1.09
C ALA A 285 -2.50 -6.36 0.38
N ASP A 286 -2.43 -5.94 -0.88
CA ASP A 286 -3.58 -5.52 -1.68
C ASP A 286 -4.47 -6.72 -2.03
N LEU A 287 -5.70 -6.68 -1.54
CA LEU A 287 -6.72 -7.70 -1.78
C LEU A 287 -7.77 -7.21 -2.77
N TYR A 288 -7.97 -7.96 -3.83
CA TYR A 288 -9.03 -7.72 -4.81
C TYR A 288 -10.28 -8.50 -4.44
N TYR A 289 -11.42 -7.81 -4.43
CA TYR A 289 -12.68 -8.40 -4.00
C TYR A 289 -13.86 -7.89 -4.80
N ILE A 290 -14.93 -8.69 -4.82
CA ILE A 290 -16.25 -8.26 -5.28
C ILE A 290 -17.12 -8.03 -4.05
N ALA A 291 -17.86 -6.93 -4.04
CA ALA A 291 -18.85 -6.63 -3.03
C ALA A 291 -20.28 -6.68 -3.62
N LEU A 292 -21.19 -7.23 -2.83
CA LEU A 292 -22.59 -7.49 -3.18
C LEU A 292 -23.50 -6.62 -2.31
N ASN A 293 -24.29 -5.74 -2.90
CA ASN A 293 -25.21 -4.89 -2.16
C ASN A 293 -26.40 -5.67 -1.62
N GLN A 294 -26.57 -5.69 -0.31
CA GLN A 294 -27.64 -6.43 0.39
C GLN A 294 -29.02 -5.74 0.29
N LYS A 295 -29.12 -4.58 -0.39
CA LYS A 295 -30.40 -3.98 -0.79
C LYS A 295 -31.10 -4.80 -1.86
N ASP A 296 -30.34 -5.52 -2.67
CA ASP A 296 -30.88 -6.44 -3.67
C ASP A 296 -31.24 -7.78 -2.99
N GLU A 297 -32.52 -8.12 -2.96
CA GLU A 297 -33.02 -9.32 -2.27
C GLU A 297 -32.43 -10.64 -2.79
N ARG A 298 -32.00 -10.66 -4.07
CA ARG A 298 -31.31 -11.82 -4.66
C ARG A 298 -29.92 -11.97 -4.04
N LEU A 299 -29.15 -10.86 -3.97
CA LEU A 299 -27.79 -10.84 -3.43
C LEU A 299 -27.75 -10.98 -1.91
N LYS A 300 -28.88 -10.68 -1.25
CA LYS A 300 -29.08 -10.90 0.19
C LYS A 300 -29.25 -12.38 0.55
N ASN A 301 -29.62 -13.23 -0.41
CA ASN A 301 -29.79 -14.67 -0.17
C ASN A 301 -28.42 -15.35 -0.05
N PRO A 302 -28.09 -16.05 1.06
CA PRO A 302 -26.80 -16.68 1.28
C PRO A 302 -26.45 -17.77 0.25
N LYS A 303 -27.46 -18.52 -0.25
CA LYS A 303 -27.25 -19.52 -1.30
C LYS A 303 -26.87 -18.88 -2.64
N VAL A 304 -27.43 -17.71 -2.95
CA VAL A 304 -27.02 -16.93 -4.14
C VAL A 304 -25.59 -16.47 -3.99
N ARG A 305 -25.20 -15.90 -2.82
CA ARG A 305 -23.81 -15.50 -2.58
C ARG A 305 -22.84 -16.66 -2.70
N GLU A 306 -23.20 -17.83 -2.17
CA GLU A 306 -22.39 -19.04 -2.32
C GLU A 306 -22.29 -19.47 -3.79
N ALA A 307 -23.40 -19.50 -4.53
CA ALA A 307 -23.41 -19.86 -5.95
C ALA A 307 -22.50 -18.95 -6.78
N LEU A 308 -22.54 -17.62 -6.52
CA LEU A 308 -21.69 -16.67 -7.24
C LEU A 308 -20.20 -16.94 -7.00
N ARG A 309 -19.78 -17.37 -5.79
CA ARG A 309 -18.39 -17.76 -5.53
C ARG A 309 -17.95 -18.97 -6.34
N TRP A 310 -18.83 -19.95 -6.59
CA TRP A 310 -18.57 -21.11 -7.44
C TRP A 310 -18.59 -20.80 -8.93
N LEU A 311 -18.96 -19.58 -9.35
CA LEU A 311 -18.96 -19.12 -10.75
C LEU A 311 -17.72 -18.26 -11.08
N ILE A 312 -16.69 -18.25 -10.25
CA ILE A 312 -15.46 -17.52 -10.52
C ILE A 312 -14.34 -18.49 -10.84
N ASP A 313 -13.66 -18.27 -11.96
CA ASP A 313 -12.47 -19.05 -12.35
C ASP A 313 -11.20 -18.43 -11.78
N TYR A 314 -11.00 -18.58 -10.48
CA TYR A 314 -9.84 -18.04 -9.76
C TYR A 314 -8.52 -18.54 -10.36
N GLN A 315 -8.40 -19.84 -10.58
CA GLN A 315 -7.15 -20.46 -11.04
C GLN A 315 -6.88 -20.18 -12.51
N GLY A 316 -7.92 -20.16 -13.35
CA GLY A 316 -7.78 -19.80 -14.77
C GLY A 316 -7.30 -18.36 -14.94
N MET A 317 -7.84 -17.41 -14.18
CA MET A 317 -7.38 -16.01 -14.20
C MET A 317 -5.94 -15.90 -13.69
N ALA A 318 -5.62 -16.49 -12.53
CA ALA A 318 -4.28 -16.44 -11.96
C ALA A 318 -3.21 -17.12 -12.83
N GLY A 319 -3.59 -18.19 -13.56
CA GLY A 319 -2.69 -18.93 -14.46
C GLY A 319 -2.52 -18.30 -15.84
N SER A 320 -3.34 -17.32 -16.22
CA SER A 320 -3.33 -16.66 -17.54
C SER A 320 -2.91 -15.20 -17.47
N PHE A 321 -3.83 -14.27 -17.71
CA PHE A 321 -3.53 -12.83 -17.81
C PHE A 321 -3.11 -12.15 -16.49
N LEU A 322 -3.29 -12.82 -15.33
CA LEU A 322 -2.82 -12.35 -14.03
C LEU A 322 -1.53 -13.07 -13.57
N LYS A 323 -0.96 -13.93 -14.42
CA LYS A 323 0.18 -14.77 -14.07
C LYS A 323 1.37 -13.96 -13.55
N GLY A 324 1.87 -14.36 -12.38
CA GLY A 324 3.01 -13.74 -11.70
C GLY A 324 2.67 -12.47 -10.95
N GLN A 325 1.55 -11.80 -11.24
CA GLN A 325 1.16 -10.55 -10.58
C GLN A 325 0.04 -10.73 -9.53
N PHE A 326 -0.54 -11.92 -9.46
CA PHE A 326 -1.61 -12.23 -8.51
C PHE A 326 -1.55 -13.67 -8.04
N GLN A 327 -1.92 -13.87 -6.78
CA GLN A 327 -2.19 -15.18 -6.20
C GLN A 327 -3.63 -15.23 -5.67
N VAL A 328 -4.24 -16.41 -5.68
CA VAL A 328 -5.60 -16.60 -5.15
C VAL A 328 -5.57 -16.40 -3.64
N GLN A 329 -6.42 -15.51 -3.13
CA GLN A 329 -6.63 -15.28 -1.70
C GLN A 329 -8.12 -15.07 -1.46
N GLN A 330 -8.74 -15.98 -0.68
CA GLN A 330 -10.19 -15.99 -0.48
C GLN A 330 -10.59 -15.59 0.95
N ALA A 331 -9.75 -14.81 1.61
CA ALA A 331 -10.00 -14.26 2.95
C ALA A 331 -9.69 -12.77 3.00
N PHE A 332 -10.23 -12.07 4.00
CA PHE A 332 -10.04 -10.62 4.10
C PHE A 332 -8.65 -10.20 4.60
N TRP A 333 -7.82 -11.13 5.10
CA TRP A 333 -6.46 -10.82 5.54
C TRP A 333 -5.45 -11.46 4.59
N PRO A 334 -4.42 -10.71 4.14
CA PRO A 334 -3.49 -11.18 3.12
C PRO A 334 -2.64 -12.37 3.59
N ALA A 335 -2.35 -13.30 2.70
CA ALA A 335 -1.42 -14.39 2.95
C ALA A 335 0.00 -13.85 3.22
N GLY A 336 0.76 -14.54 4.08
CA GLY A 336 2.11 -14.16 4.49
C GLY A 336 2.16 -13.31 5.77
N PHE A 337 1.02 -12.89 6.30
CA PHE A 337 0.93 -12.19 7.58
C PHE A 337 0.50 -13.15 8.72
N PRO A 338 0.88 -12.85 9.98
CA PRO A 338 0.37 -13.59 11.12
C PRO A 338 -1.16 -13.61 11.14
N GLY A 339 -1.75 -14.77 11.43
CA GLY A 339 -3.21 -14.94 11.48
C GLY A 339 -3.90 -14.95 10.12
N ALA A 340 -3.18 -15.07 9.01
CA ALA A 340 -3.79 -15.19 7.69
C ALA A 340 -4.37 -16.58 7.45
N LEU A 341 -5.61 -16.61 6.95
CA LEU A 341 -6.25 -17.84 6.47
C LEU A 341 -5.74 -18.13 5.05
N THR A 342 -5.22 -19.34 4.85
CA THR A 342 -4.63 -19.75 3.58
C THR A 342 -5.54 -20.67 2.75
N GLU A 343 -6.65 -21.13 3.33
CA GLU A 343 -7.61 -21.99 2.65
C GLU A 343 -8.35 -21.24 1.54
N THR A 344 -8.39 -21.83 0.35
CA THR A 344 -9.07 -21.30 -0.85
C THR A 344 -10.15 -22.31 -1.31
N PRO A 345 -11.30 -22.40 -0.61
CA PRO A 345 -12.29 -23.46 -0.83
C PRO A 345 -13.05 -23.35 -2.14
N PHE A 346 -13.10 -22.17 -2.76
CA PHE A 346 -13.91 -21.93 -3.95
C PHE A 346 -13.08 -22.10 -5.23
N LYS A 347 -13.70 -22.70 -6.22
CA LYS A 347 -13.21 -22.86 -7.61
C LYS A 347 -14.38 -22.78 -8.56
N LEU A 348 -14.13 -22.69 -9.85
CA LEU A 348 -15.21 -22.76 -10.84
C LEU A 348 -15.89 -24.13 -10.81
N ASP A 349 -17.17 -24.14 -10.44
CA ASP A 349 -18.05 -25.30 -10.46
C ASP A 349 -19.47 -24.87 -10.86
N VAL A 350 -19.70 -24.84 -12.16
CA VAL A 350 -20.98 -24.40 -12.74
C VAL A 350 -22.15 -25.29 -12.34
N ALA A 351 -21.92 -26.61 -12.18
CA ALA A 351 -22.97 -27.54 -11.80
C ALA A 351 -23.45 -27.28 -10.36
N LYS A 352 -22.51 -27.11 -9.42
CA LYS A 352 -22.80 -26.76 -8.04
C LYS A 352 -23.50 -25.39 -7.92
N ALA A 353 -23.03 -24.41 -8.67
CA ALA A 353 -23.63 -23.08 -8.68
C ALA A 353 -25.10 -23.10 -9.15
N LYS A 354 -25.39 -23.82 -10.23
CA LYS A 354 -26.76 -23.99 -10.75
C LYS A 354 -27.68 -24.67 -9.72
N ALA A 355 -27.19 -25.70 -9.03
CA ALA A 355 -27.96 -26.35 -7.97
C ALA A 355 -28.31 -25.38 -6.84
N LEU A 356 -27.34 -24.60 -6.36
CA LEU A 356 -27.54 -23.58 -5.32
C LEU A 356 -28.49 -22.46 -5.78
N LEU A 357 -28.40 -22.01 -7.03
CA LEU A 357 -29.32 -21.01 -7.59
C LEU A 357 -30.75 -21.57 -7.68
N ALA A 358 -30.92 -22.82 -8.08
CA ALA A 358 -32.24 -23.47 -8.09
C ALA A 358 -32.84 -23.58 -6.70
N GLU A 359 -32.04 -24.00 -5.69
CA GLU A 359 -32.45 -24.04 -4.30
C GLU A 359 -32.80 -22.66 -3.72
N ALA A 360 -32.16 -21.61 -4.26
CA ALA A 360 -32.44 -20.21 -3.90
C ALA A 360 -33.68 -19.64 -4.57
N GLY A 361 -34.34 -20.40 -5.47
CA GLY A 361 -35.51 -19.95 -6.24
C GLY A 361 -35.20 -19.32 -7.60
N TYR A 362 -33.94 -19.44 -8.08
CA TYR A 362 -33.48 -18.88 -9.37
C TYR A 362 -32.96 -19.96 -10.33
N PRO A 363 -33.77 -20.99 -10.68
CA PRO A 363 -33.30 -22.11 -11.54
C PRO A 363 -32.85 -21.67 -12.94
N ASN A 364 -33.37 -20.53 -13.43
CA ASN A 364 -32.99 -19.94 -14.73
C ASN A 364 -31.99 -18.78 -14.59
N GLY A 365 -31.42 -18.58 -13.41
CA GLY A 365 -30.54 -17.45 -13.11
C GLY A 365 -31.28 -16.12 -13.01
N PHE A 366 -30.52 -15.02 -13.16
CA PHE A 366 -31.03 -13.65 -13.10
C PHE A 366 -30.07 -12.68 -13.77
N GLU A 367 -30.50 -11.43 -13.95
CA GLU A 367 -29.69 -10.34 -14.50
C GLU A 367 -29.18 -9.42 -13.36
N VAL A 368 -27.93 -8.97 -13.41
CA VAL A 368 -27.31 -8.12 -12.41
C VAL A 368 -26.30 -7.14 -13.03
N THR A 369 -26.19 -5.93 -12.51
CA THR A 369 -25.15 -4.96 -12.90
C THR A 369 -23.87 -5.21 -12.13
N PHE A 370 -22.72 -5.00 -12.79
CA PHE A 370 -21.40 -5.16 -12.20
C PHE A 370 -20.51 -3.97 -12.54
N ASP A 371 -20.26 -3.13 -11.54
CA ASP A 371 -19.42 -1.95 -11.65
C ASP A 371 -17.94 -2.33 -11.59
N ALA A 372 -17.13 -1.86 -12.54
CA ALA A 372 -15.70 -2.13 -12.60
C ALA A 372 -14.90 -0.90 -13.05
N PRO A 373 -13.73 -0.63 -12.43
CA PRO A 373 -12.80 0.38 -12.93
C PRO A 373 -12.29 0.05 -14.34
N THR A 374 -11.96 1.08 -15.13
CA THR A 374 -11.37 0.93 -16.48
C THR A 374 -9.87 0.66 -16.45
N SER A 375 -9.20 0.87 -15.32
CA SER A 375 -7.78 0.60 -15.15
C SER A 375 -7.48 -0.90 -15.05
N SER A 376 -6.33 -1.34 -15.58
CA SER A 376 -5.83 -2.73 -15.39
C SER A 376 -5.61 -3.01 -13.90
N PRO A 377 -5.94 -4.24 -13.39
CA PRO A 377 -6.38 -5.43 -14.13
C PRO A 377 -7.91 -5.61 -14.19
N PHE A 378 -8.70 -4.64 -13.68
CA PHE A 378 -10.15 -4.80 -13.50
C PHE A 378 -10.93 -5.20 -14.74
N PRO A 379 -10.69 -4.64 -15.96
CA PRO A 379 -11.46 -5.03 -17.13
C PRO A 379 -11.33 -6.52 -17.47
N GLY A 380 -10.12 -7.06 -17.41
CA GLY A 380 -9.86 -8.48 -17.65
C GLY A 380 -10.55 -9.39 -16.63
N MET A 381 -10.46 -9.02 -15.33
CA MET A 381 -11.16 -9.74 -14.27
C MET A 381 -12.67 -9.70 -14.45
N ALA A 382 -13.25 -8.52 -14.70
CA ALA A 382 -14.68 -8.34 -14.85
C ALA A 382 -15.25 -9.12 -16.06
N GLN A 383 -14.56 -9.11 -17.20
CA GLN A 383 -14.95 -9.88 -18.40
C GLN A 383 -14.88 -11.39 -18.19
N SER A 384 -13.82 -11.88 -17.52
CA SER A 384 -13.71 -13.30 -17.17
C SER A 384 -14.86 -13.74 -16.25
N ILE A 385 -15.15 -12.94 -15.20
CA ILE A 385 -16.23 -13.21 -14.25
C ILE A 385 -17.60 -13.15 -14.96
N GLN A 386 -17.84 -12.17 -15.84
CA GLN A 386 -19.05 -12.10 -16.65
C GLN A 386 -19.26 -13.39 -17.47
N SER A 387 -18.20 -13.85 -18.12
CA SER A 387 -18.25 -15.07 -18.96
C SER A 387 -18.57 -16.32 -18.15
N THR A 388 -17.95 -16.50 -16.98
CA THR A 388 -18.19 -17.68 -16.13
C THR A 388 -19.54 -17.63 -15.42
N MET A 389 -20.00 -16.46 -14.99
CA MET A 389 -21.33 -16.28 -14.41
C MET A 389 -22.45 -16.58 -15.42
N ALA A 390 -22.27 -16.23 -16.69
CA ALA A 390 -23.21 -16.55 -17.75
C ALA A 390 -23.41 -18.07 -17.91
N GLN A 391 -22.38 -18.89 -17.71
CA GLN A 391 -22.48 -20.35 -17.74
C GLN A 391 -23.42 -20.89 -16.63
N GLY A 392 -23.50 -20.20 -15.50
CA GLY A 392 -24.42 -20.48 -14.40
C GLY A 392 -25.83 -19.92 -14.59
N GLY A 393 -26.09 -19.18 -15.66
CA GLY A 393 -27.36 -18.48 -15.91
C GLY A 393 -27.45 -17.08 -15.34
N VAL A 394 -26.37 -16.55 -14.72
CA VAL A 394 -26.35 -15.18 -14.21
C VAL A 394 -25.83 -14.23 -15.30
N LYS A 395 -26.75 -13.41 -15.83
CA LYS A 395 -26.44 -12.42 -16.85
C LYS A 395 -25.88 -11.16 -16.22
N VAL A 396 -24.60 -10.92 -16.41
CA VAL A 396 -23.89 -9.75 -15.84
C VAL A 396 -23.83 -8.63 -16.87
N ASN A 397 -24.34 -7.45 -16.50
CA ASN A 397 -24.21 -6.23 -17.28
C ASN A 397 -23.04 -5.40 -16.70
N LEU A 398 -21.92 -5.36 -17.44
CA LEU A 398 -20.74 -4.60 -17.02
C LEU A 398 -20.97 -3.11 -17.17
N LEU A 399 -20.67 -2.36 -16.10
CA LEU A 399 -20.70 -0.91 -16.03
C LEU A 399 -19.28 -0.42 -15.73
N SER A 400 -18.54 -0.08 -16.78
CA SER A 400 -17.17 0.39 -16.65
C SER A 400 -17.11 1.90 -16.45
N GLY A 401 -16.26 2.37 -15.54
CA GLY A 401 -16.06 3.79 -15.25
C GLY A 401 -14.67 4.08 -14.70
N GLU A 402 -14.31 5.35 -14.59
CA GLU A 402 -13.11 5.74 -13.88
C GLU A 402 -13.19 5.28 -12.41
N GLN A 403 -12.07 4.89 -11.83
CA GLN A 403 -12.01 4.35 -10.46
C GLN A 403 -12.68 5.29 -9.44
N LYS A 404 -12.47 6.59 -9.56
CA LYS A 404 -13.11 7.59 -8.70
C LYS A 404 -14.64 7.55 -8.78
N GLN A 405 -15.19 7.39 -9.99
CA GLN A 405 -16.64 7.31 -10.22
C GLN A 405 -17.23 6.03 -9.61
N VAL A 406 -16.55 4.89 -9.83
CA VAL A 406 -16.93 3.59 -9.26
C VAL A 406 -16.92 3.64 -7.73
N ILE A 407 -15.87 4.20 -7.11
CA ILE A 407 -15.78 4.36 -5.66
C ILE A 407 -16.87 5.30 -5.13
N THR A 408 -17.16 6.40 -5.83
CA THR A 408 -18.22 7.34 -5.43
C THR A 408 -19.58 6.65 -5.43
N LYS A 409 -19.90 5.90 -6.50
CA LYS A 409 -21.13 5.11 -6.60
C LYS A 409 -21.22 4.04 -5.51
N TYR A 410 -20.11 3.36 -5.24
CA TYR A 410 -20.00 2.36 -4.17
C TYR A 410 -20.26 2.95 -2.79
N ARG A 411 -19.65 4.09 -2.47
CA ARG A 411 -19.88 4.83 -1.21
C ARG A 411 -21.32 5.31 -1.06
N ALA A 412 -21.95 5.68 -2.16
CA ALA A 412 -23.37 6.05 -2.22
C ALA A 412 -24.32 4.84 -2.22
N ARG A 413 -23.81 3.60 -2.09
CA ARG A 413 -24.61 2.36 -2.10
C ARG A 413 -25.43 2.15 -3.38
N GLY A 414 -24.96 2.72 -4.51
CA GLY A 414 -25.66 2.70 -5.81
C GLY A 414 -25.35 1.51 -6.72
N HIS A 415 -24.50 0.57 -6.26
CA HIS A 415 -24.12 -0.64 -7.00
C HIS A 415 -25.06 -1.82 -6.68
N GLN A 416 -25.05 -2.84 -7.55
CA GLN A 416 -25.51 -4.20 -7.21
C GLN A 416 -24.29 -5.08 -6.90
N MET A 417 -23.39 -5.25 -7.89
CA MET A 417 -22.06 -5.83 -7.69
C MET A 417 -20.99 -4.78 -8.04
N VAL A 418 -19.86 -4.81 -7.37
CA VAL A 418 -18.69 -3.96 -7.67
C VAL A 418 -17.40 -4.73 -7.42
N ILE A 419 -16.40 -4.58 -8.30
CA ILE A 419 -15.05 -5.07 -8.07
C ILE A 419 -14.12 -3.91 -7.71
N LEU A 420 -13.37 -4.06 -6.62
CA LEU A 420 -12.40 -3.09 -6.13
C LEU A 420 -11.22 -3.82 -5.47
N TYR A 421 -10.24 -3.07 -4.98
CA TYR A 421 -9.19 -3.58 -4.12
C TYR A 421 -9.17 -2.83 -2.78
N TRP A 422 -8.50 -3.43 -1.80
CA TRP A 422 -8.29 -2.88 -0.47
C TRP A 422 -6.86 -3.17 -0.01
N SER A 423 -6.19 -2.17 0.52
CA SER A 423 -4.91 -2.29 1.22
C SER A 423 -5.11 -2.02 2.71
N PRO A 424 -4.52 -2.79 3.62
CA PRO A 424 -4.57 -2.48 5.04
C PRO A 424 -3.78 -1.20 5.35
N ASP A 425 -4.35 -0.35 6.19
CA ASP A 425 -3.74 0.93 6.60
C ASP A 425 -2.57 0.75 7.57
N TYR A 426 -2.48 -0.42 8.22
CA TYR A 426 -1.41 -0.88 9.11
C TYR A 426 -1.38 -2.42 9.15
N GLN A 427 -0.24 -3.02 9.49
CA GLN A 427 -0.05 -4.47 9.39
C GLN A 427 -0.61 -5.24 10.60
N ASP A 428 -1.89 -5.04 10.88
CA ASP A 428 -2.64 -5.78 11.90
C ASP A 428 -3.95 -6.29 11.31
N PRO A 429 -4.40 -7.53 11.59
CA PRO A 429 -5.63 -8.08 11.01
C PRO A 429 -6.87 -7.23 11.32
N HIS A 430 -6.83 -6.39 12.36
CA HIS A 430 -7.91 -5.46 12.66
C HIS A 430 -8.10 -4.41 11.56
N ALA A 431 -7.06 -4.03 10.83
CA ALA A 431 -7.17 -3.08 9.72
C ALA A 431 -8.22 -3.52 8.69
N ASN A 432 -8.20 -4.80 8.32
CA ASN A 432 -9.16 -5.34 7.38
C ASN A 432 -10.45 -5.82 8.07
N ALA A 433 -10.37 -6.35 9.29
CA ALA A 433 -11.57 -6.75 10.04
C ALA A 433 -12.48 -5.55 10.32
N SER A 434 -11.94 -4.39 10.68
CA SER A 434 -12.71 -3.15 10.88
C SER A 434 -13.38 -2.65 9.59
N ALA A 435 -12.82 -2.97 8.43
CA ALA A 435 -13.42 -2.64 7.14
C ALA A 435 -14.52 -3.62 6.72
N PHE A 436 -14.25 -4.94 6.80
CA PHE A 436 -15.07 -5.99 6.20
C PHE A 436 -15.98 -6.72 7.21
N ALA A 437 -15.60 -6.79 8.49
CA ALA A 437 -16.30 -7.54 9.54
C ALA A 437 -16.93 -6.67 10.62
N TYR A 438 -16.78 -5.35 10.55
CA TYR A 438 -17.32 -4.39 11.50
C TYR A 438 -18.31 -3.45 10.83
N ASN A 439 -19.53 -3.36 11.35
CA ASN A 439 -20.50 -2.38 10.91
C ASN A 439 -21.19 -1.75 12.13
N PRO A 440 -20.77 -0.53 12.53
CA PRO A 440 -21.36 0.19 13.66
C PRO A 440 -22.66 0.93 13.26
N ASP A 441 -22.96 1.02 11.96
CA ASP A 441 -24.09 1.78 11.47
C ASP A 441 -25.41 1.05 11.76
N LYS A 442 -26.48 1.80 11.96
CA LYS A 442 -27.83 1.23 12.07
C LYS A 442 -28.38 0.91 10.68
N PRO A 443 -29.34 -0.03 10.56
CA PRO A 443 -29.93 -0.40 9.26
C PRO A 443 -30.51 0.76 8.46
N ASP A 444 -31.04 1.78 9.13
CA ASP A 444 -31.64 2.99 8.56
C ASP A 444 -30.65 4.15 8.39
N SER A 445 -29.39 3.96 8.78
CA SER A 445 -28.35 4.98 8.67
C SER A 445 -27.97 5.27 7.23
N GLU A 446 -27.92 6.55 6.87
CA GLU A 446 -27.33 7.02 5.61
C GLU A 446 -25.79 6.94 5.60
N LYS A 447 -25.16 6.75 6.76
CA LYS A 447 -23.71 6.61 6.88
C LYS A 447 -23.23 5.32 6.22
N ALA A 448 -22.07 5.40 5.59
CA ALA A 448 -21.37 4.30 4.97
C ALA A 448 -19.91 4.28 5.45
N SER A 449 -19.73 4.19 6.78
CA SER A 449 -18.46 4.40 7.47
C SER A 449 -17.45 3.29 7.17
N THR A 450 -17.91 2.05 7.01
CA THR A 450 -17.06 0.89 6.72
C THR A 450 -17.38 0.26 5.36
N VAL A 451 -16.52 -0.62 4.87
CA VAL A 451 -16.78 -1.40 3.66
C VAL A 451 -18.02 -2.28 3.83
N ALA A 452 -18.22 -2.86 5.02
CA ALA A 452 -19.43 -3.64 5.35
C ALA A 452 -20.70 -2.78 5.26
N SER A 453 -20.69 -1.56 5.81
CA SER A 453 -21.85 -0.67 5.79
C SER A 453 -22.19 -0.14 4.39
N ARG A 454 -21.21 -0.01 3.49
CA ARG A 454 -21.45 0.34 2.06
C ARG A 454 -22.29 -0.71 1.35
N ASN A 455 -22.24 -1.97 1.80
CA ASN A 455 -23.03 -3.07 1.25
C ASN A 455 -24.33 -3.34 2.01
N LEU A 456 -24.69 -2.48 2.98
CA LEU A 456 -25.85 -2.66 3.84
C LEU A 456 -25.85 -4.02 4.54
N TRP A 457 -24.66 -4.48 4.93
CA TRP A 457 -24.50 -5.75 5.64
C TRP A 457 -24.48 -5.52 7.15
N PHE A 458 -25.59 -5.87 7.81
CA PHE A 458 -25.78 -5.73 9.25
C PHE A 458 -25.64 -7.09 9.92
N MET A 459 -24.59 -7.25 10.74
CA MET A 459 -24.24 -8.49 11.41
C MET A 459 -23.75 -8.21 12.84
N PRO A 460 -24.68 -8.00 13.80
CA PRO A 460 -24.32 -7.61 15.16
C PRO A 460 -23.33 -8.56 15.84
N ASP A 461 -23.47 -9.86 15.63
CA ASP A 461 -22.59 -10.87 16.24
C ASP A 461 -21.16 -10.77 15.70
N ILE A 462 -20.98 -10.69 14.37
CA ILE A 462 -19.67 -10.52 13.73
C ILE A 462 -19.04 -9.19 14.15
N THR A 463 -19.84 -8.12 14.24
CA THR A 463 -19.39 -6.80 14.73
C THR A 463 -18.91 -6.90 16.18
N ALA A 464 -19.65 -7.57 17.07
CA ALA A 464 -19.25 -7.76 18.47
C ALA A 464 -17.97 -8.61 18.59
N GLU A 465 -17.85 -9.68 17.80
CA GLU A 465 -16.64 -10.52 17.75
C GLU A 465 -15.42 -9.72 17.25
N THR A 466 -15.60 -8.86 16.25
CA THR A 466 -14.54 -7.98 15.73
C THR A 466 -14.04 -7.01 16.81
N VAL A 467 -14.96 -6.43 17.58
CA VAL A 467 -14.62 -5.56 18.73
C VAL A 467 -13.91 -6.36 19.82
N ALA A 468 -14.39 -7.57 20.13
CA ALA A 468 -13.74 -8.43 21.13
C ALA A 468 -12.31 -8.82 20.71
N ALA A 469 -12.10 -9.16 19.43
CA ALA A 469 -10.78 -9.49 18.90
C ALA A 469 -9.81 -8.30 18.98
N ALA A 470 -10.29 -7.07 18.76
CA ALA A 470 -9.46 -5.86 18.89
C ALA A 470 -8.98 -5.65 20.34
N LYS A 471 -9.80 -6.04 21.32
CA LYS A 471 -9.56 -5.88 22.77
C LYS A 471 -8.77 -7.03 23.39
N GLU A 472 -8.67 -8.19 22.71
CA GLU A 472 -7.97 -9.35 23.24
C GLU A 472 -6.46 -9.08 23.39
N ARG A 473 -5.92 -9.32 24.58
CA ARG A 473 -4.52 -9.05 24.96
C ARG A 473 -3.59 -10.23 24.75
N ASP A 474 -4.11 -11.45 24.85
CA ASP A 474 -3.32 -12.65 24.56
C ASP A 474 -3.11 -12.77 23.04
N PRO A 475 -1.87 -12.73 22.55
CA PRO A 475 -1.61 -12.71 21.11
C PRO A 475 -2.12 -13.96 20.38
N ALA A 476 -1.97 -15.15 20.98
CA ALA A 476 -2.37 -16.40 20.34
C ALA A 476 -3.91 -16.52 20.26
N LYS A 477 -4.60 -16.13 21.34
CA LYS A 477 -6.06 -16.10 21.36
C LYS A 477 -6.61 -15.05 20.38
N ARG A 478 -6.00 -13.88 20.34
CA ARG A 478 -6.35 -12.82 19.39
C ARG A 478 -6.19 -13.27 17.94
N GLU A 479 -5.08 -13.92 17.61
CA GLU A 479 -4.86 -14.50 16.28
C GLU A 479 -5.93 -15.51 15.91
N ALA A 480 -6.26 -16.44 16.82
CA ALA A 480 -7.32 -17.44 16.61
C ALA A 480 -8.69 -16.79 16.36
N MET A 481 -9.02 -15.69 17.04
CA MET A 481 -10.26 -14.93 16.83
C MET A 481 -10.32 -14.33 15.42
N TYR A 482 -9.23 -13.77 14.90
CA TYR A 482 -9.20 -13.24 13.53
C TYR A 482 -9.22 -14.33 12.46
N ILE A 483 -8.63 -15.49 12.71
CA ILE A 483 -8.76 -16.67 11.83
C ILE A 483 -10.22 -17.12 11.76
N ASP A 484 -10.92 -17.17 12.90
CA ASP A 484 -12.34 -17.55 12.95
C ASP A 484 -13.23 -16.53 12.21
N LEU A 485 -13.00 -15.24 12.41
CA LEU A 485 -13.70 -14.18 11.65
C LEU A 485 -13.50 -14.34 10.14
N GLN A 486 -12.27 -14.63 9.68
CA GLN A 486 -12.00 -14.89 8.26
C GLN A 486 -12.80 -16.09 7.74
N ARG A 487 -12.87 -17.19 8.47
CA ARG A 487 -13.66 -18.39 8.09
C ARG A 487 -15.15 -18.07 8.01
N LYS A 488 -15.68 -17.31 8.96
CA LYS A 488 -17.09 -16.87 8.95
C LYS A 488 -17.40 -16.04 7.72
N LEU A 489 -16.55 -15.03 7.39
CA LEU A 489 -16.74 -14.19 6.21
C LEU A 489 -16.54 -14.97 4.90
N GLN A 490 -15.60 -15.89 4.86
CA GLN A 490 -15.39 -16.77 3.71
C GLN A 490 -16.61 -17.65 3.46
N LYS A 491 -17.22 -18.20 4.51
CA LYS A 491 -18.41 -19.04 4.43
C LYS A 491 -19.63 -18.24 4.00
N ASP A 492 -19.91 -17.11 4.66
CA ASP A 492 -21.06 -16.27 4.35
C ASP A 492 -20.79 -14.79 4.63
N SER A 493 -20.63 -14.03 3.56
CA SER A 493 -20.55 -12.57 3.59
C SER A 493 -20.92 -12.00 2.21
N PRO A 494 -21.21 -10.70 2.09
CA PRO A 494 -21.40 -10.07 0.79
C PRO A 494 -20.09 -9.84 0.04
N PHE A 495 -18.97 -10.36 0.51
CA PHE A 495 -17.66 -10.23 -0.11
C PHE A 495 -17.23 -11.54 -0.74
N MET A 496 -16.73 -11.46 -1.96
CA MET A 496 -16.02 -12.52 -2.64
C MET A 496 -14.58 -12.07 -2.80
N PHE A 497 -13.70 -12.50 -1.89
CA PHE A 497 -12.27 -12.21 -1.99
C PHE A 497 -11.69 -13.06 -3.12
N LEU A 498 -10.86 -12.46 -3.96
CA LEU A 498 -10.40 -13.05 -5.22
C LEU A 498 -8.91 -13.33 -5.20
N PHE A 499 -8.13 -12.26 -5.09
CA PHE A 499 -6.70 -12.28 -5.29
C PHE A 499 -5.97 -11.35 -4.33
N GLN A 500 -4.74 -11.72 -4.03
CA GLN A 500 -3.73 -10.84 -3.46
C GLN A 500 -2.73 -10.46 -4.55
N ALA A 501 -2.35 -9.18 -4.60
CA ALA A 501 -1.39 -8.69 -5.58
C ALA A 501 0.04 -9.14 -5.26
N ILE A 502 0.82 -9.36 -6.31
CA ILE A 502 2.27 -9.53 -6.29
C ILE A 502 2.84 -8.45 -7.19
N GLU A 503 3.56 -7.49 -6.63
CA GLU A 503 4.28 -6.52 -7.43
C GLU A 503 5.49 -7.20 -8.06
N GLN A 504 5.62 -7.11 -9.38
CA GLN A 504 6.83 -7.53 -10.08
C GLN A 504 7.65 -6.31 -10.47
N SER A 505 8.91 -6.28 -10.07
CA SER A 505 9.88 -5.28 -10.54
C SER A 505 10.95 -5.94 -11.40
N VAL A 506 11.48 -5.19 -12.36
CA VAL A 506 12.64 -5.61 -13.14
C VAL A 506 13.78 -4.62 -12.93
N GLN A 507 14.95 -5.13 -12.61
CA GLN A 507 16.10 -4.32 -12.22
C GLN A 507 17.40 -4.82 -12.86
N SER A 508 18.39 -3.92 -12.95
CA SER A 508 19.75 -4.31 -13.29
C SER A 508 20.25 -5.38 -12.33
N LYS A 509 20.93 -6.40 -12.84
CA LYS A 509 21.53 -7.48 -12.00
C LYS A 509 22.57 -6.98 -10.99
N ASN A 510 23.15 -5.81 -11.24
CA ASN A 510 24.12 -5.19 -10.34
C ASN A 510 23.43 -4.52 -9.13
N LEU A 511 22.15 -4.14 -9.25
CA LEU A 511 21.39 -3.55 -8.17
C LEU A 511 21.07 -4.61 -7.10
N LYS A 512 21.44 -4.34 -5.86
CA LYS A 512 21.23 -5.24 -4.71
C LYS A 512 20.55 -4.48 -3.57
N GLY A 513 19.91 -5.21 -2.66
CA GLY A 513 19.41 -4.67 -1.40
C GLY A 513 18.17 -3.79 -1.48
N PHE A 514 17.48 -3.74 -2.62
CA PHE A 514 16.15 -3.15 -2.68
C PHE A 514 15.18 -4.05 -1.91
N VAL A 515 14.34 -3.45 -1.07
CA VAL A 515 13.30 -4.15 -0.29
C VAL A 515 11.97 -3.49 -0.57
N SER A 516 10.99 -4.28 -1.00
CA SER A 516 9.62 -3.86 -1.19
C SER A 516 8.70 -4.81 -0.39
N GLY A 517 8.41 -4.44 0.84
CA GLY A 517 7.53 -5.23 1.71
C GLY A 517 6.06 -5.16 1.28
N PRO A 518 5.17 -5.74 2.12
CA PRO A 518 3.77 -5.90 1.75
C PRO A 518 2.99 -4.59 1.61
N SER A 519 3.37 -3.56 2.33
CA SER A 519 2.75 -2.23 2.28
C SER A 519 3.75 -1.16 1.80
N PRO A 520 3.28 -0.02 1.28
CA PRO A 520 4.16 1.06 0.80
C PRO A 520 5.11 1.57 1.88
N ASP A 521 4.69 1.53 3.13
CA ASP A 521 5.46 1.94 4.30
C ASP A 521 6.50 0.90 4.77
N THR A 522 6.71 -0.15 3.98
CA THR A 522 7.78 -1.14 4.12
C THR A 522 8.69 -1.22 2.89
N VAL A 523 8.79 -0.13 2.11
CA VAL A 523 9.71 -0.02 0.98
C VAL A 523 10.97 0.74 1.42
N PHE A 524 12.14 0.10 1.34
CA PHE A 524 13.38 0.65 1.89
C PHE A 524 14.47 0.79 0.84
N PHE A 525 15.02 2.01 0.73
CA PHE A 525 16.11 2.35 -0.20
C PHE A 525 17.50 2.28 0.44
N ARG A 526 17.59 2.36 1.77
CA ARG A 526 18.87 2.44 2.50
C ARG A 526 19.84 1.30 2.19
N LEU A 527 19.31 0.10 1.95
CA LEU A 527 20.11 -1.10 1.71
C LEU A 527 20.56 -1.24 0.25
N VAL A 528 20.04 -0.38 -0.64
CA VAL A 528 20.34 -0.46 -2.08
C VAL A 528 21.80 -0.14 -2.35
N SER A 529 22.42 -0.95 -3.22
CA SER A 529 23.81 -0.78 -3.69
C SER A 529 23.95 -1.24 -5.15
N LYS A 530 24.97 -0.75 -5.82
CA LYS A 530 25.43 -1.15 -7.17
C LYS A 530 26.79 -1.80 -7.10
#